data_790be5c1831fd9efa5d9d5be88d9a3cf
#
_entry.id   790be5c1831fd9efa5d9d5be88d9a3cf
#
_cell.length_a   1.000
_cell.length_b   1.000
_cell.length_c   1.000
_cell.angle_alpha   90.00
_cell.angle_beta   90.00
_cell.angle_gamma   90.00
#
_symmetry.space_group_name_H-M   'P 1'
#
loop_
_entity.id
_entity.type
_entity.pdbx_description
1 polymer ?
#
loop_
_entity_poly.entity_id
_entity_poly.type
_entity_poly.pdbx_seq_one_letter_code
_entity_poly.pdbx_strand_id
1 'polypeptide(L)'
;MAWASWGLKDRFLGNPDIWLCYQCNDCSTQCPRGARPGDILAVIRQEVVGHYATPRFLARWVKSPKFILLLLAIPAVLLGLALLARDFLGEALGLSTPVGDRILFPYSAGIFPHWLLNIFFFFFGALALIAAITGVVRFWRAMKASNEEKGLPLSGKSLGSCIWAALKKVFTHEDFAACTTESSRFLPHFCVFFGFLALCVVTFWIITNHLNPLIQGSFVYPFGFWNPLKLLANLGGAAILIGCIMMIFDRLTNEEAGYSTYSDWILLGTLLVVVGTGFITELLHYARLVPHRHVAYFIHLVFVFSLIVYLPYTKFAHVIYRTAALAFAEFSGRNISVPVETRIDTVKHDSEKEIEDATGTA
;
A
#
# COMPACT_ATOMS: atom_id res chain seq x y z
N MET A 1 -21.45 -6.98 9.39
CA MET A 1 -21.08 -8.19 10.16
C MET A 1 -22.08 -9.33 9.91
N ALA A 2 -23.37 -9.15 10.10
CA ALA A 2 -24.37 -10.20 9.87
C ALA A 2 -24.26 -10.88 8.49
N TRP A 3 -24.06 -10.12 7.42
CA TRP A 3 -23.90 -10.66 6.07
C TRP A 3 -22.68 -11.60 5.93
N ALA A 4 -21.60 -11.30 6.65
CA ALA A 4 -20.41 -12.17 6.64
C ALA A 4 -20.66 -13.48 7.39
N SER A 5 -21.34 -13.43 8.55
CA SER A 5 -21.71 -14.62 9.31
C SER A 5 -22.73 -15.50 8.59
N TRP A 6 -23.56 -14.90 7.73
CA TRP A 6 -24.55 -15.62 6.90
C TRP A 6 -23.99 -16.06 5.53
N GLY A 7 -22.71 -15.79 5.23
CA GLY A 7 -22.07 -16.17 3.98
C GLY A 7 -22.55 -15.40 2.75
N LEU A 8 -23.25 -14.27 2.94
CA LEU A 8 -23.83 -13.45 1.87
C LEU A 8 -22.75 -12.58 1.20
N LYS A 9 -21.88 -13.19 0.41
CA LYS A 9 -20.75 -12.54 -0.25
C LYS A 9 -21.18 -11.35 -1.12
N ASP A 10 -22.23 -11.51 -1.90
CA ASP A 10 -22.69 -10.48 -2.84
C ASP A 10 -23.10 -9.18 -2.14
N ARG A 11 -23.57 -9.27 -0.89
CA ARG A 11 -23.98 -8.11 -0.10
C ARG A 11 -22.80 -7.26 0.39
N PHE A 12 -21.65 -7.87 0.66
CA PHE A 12 -20.50 -7.11 1.16
C PHE A 12 -19.47 -6.76 0.09
N LEU A 13 -19.38 -7.48 -1.03
CA LEU A 13 -18.40 -7.22 -2.08
C LEU A 13 -18.50 -5.81 -2.68
N GLY A 14 -19.72 -5.30 -2.88
CA GLY A 14 -20.01 -3.93 -3.36
C GLY A 14 -20.27 -2.90 -2.26
N ASN A 15 -19.93 -3.18 -0.99
CA ASN A 15 -20.21 -2.25 0.10
C ASN A 15 -18.98 -1.43 0.47
N PRO A 16 -19.02 -0.07 0.36
CA PRO A 16 -17.90 0.80 0.75
C PRO A 16 -17.62 0.78 2.25
N ASP A 17 -18.61 0.52 3.12
CA ASP A 17 -18.47 0.60 4.58
C ASP A 17 -17.38 -0.29 5.14
N ILE A 18 -17.04 -1.39 4.44
CA ILE A 18 -15.94 -2.30 4.79
C ILE A 18 -14.59 -1.55 4.85
N TRP A 19 -14.43 -0.55 3.99
CA TRP A 19 -13.21 0.22 3.87
C TRP A 19 -13.20 1.51 4.68
N LEU A 20 -14.37 1.96 5.18
CA LEU A 20 -14.48 3.15 6.02
C LEU A 20 -14.01 2.91 7.46
N CYS A 21 -14.00 1.66 7.92
CA CYS A 21 -13.49 1.29 9.23
C CYS A 21 -11.95 1.46 9.30
N TYR A 22 -11.46 2.11 10.36
CA TYR A 22 -10.03 2.36 10.61
C TYR A 22 -9.30 1.19 11.27
N GLN A 23 -10.05 0.18 11.69
CA GLN A 23 -9.52 -0.99 12.41
C GLN A 23 -8.79 -0.59 13.71
N CYS A 24 -9.35 0.39 14.44
CA CYS A 24 -8.84 0.88 15.71
C CYS A 24 -9.09 -0.07 16.89
N ASN A 25 -9.78 -1.17 16.69
CA ASN A 25 -10.16 -2.17 17.69
C ASN A 25 -11.04 -1.67 18.86
N ASP A 26 -11.44 -0.39 18.91
CA ASP A 26 -12.34 0.14 19.96
C ASP A 26 -13.61 -0.71 20.13
N CYS A 27 -14.17 -1.19 18.99
CA CYS A 27 -15.33 -2.06 19.02
C CYS A 27 -15.04 -3.47 19.59
N SER A 28 -13.79 -3.91 19.58
CA SER A 28 -13.37 -5.21 20.13
C SER A 28 -13.09 -5.13 21.63
N THR A 29 -12.40 -4.06 22.06
CA THR A 29 -12.05 -3.82 23.46
C THR A 29 -13.29 -3.53 24.32
N GLN A 30 -14.27 -2.82 23.78
CA GLN A 30 -15.52 -2.46 24.47
C GLN A 30 -16.60 -3.55 24.35
N CYS A 31 -16.36 -4.65 23.63
CA CYS A 31 -17.39 -5.67 23.44
C CYS A 31 -17.51 -6.61 24.64
N PRO A 32 -18.65 -6.61 25.38
CA PRO A 32 -18.81 -7.49 26.54
C PRO A 32 -18.87 -8.99 26.19
N ARG A 33 -19.04 -9.31 24.90
CA ARG A 33 -19.06 -10.69 24.38
C ARG A 33 -17.73 -11.11 23.73
N GLY A 34 -16.69 -10.30 23.79
CA GLY A 34 -15.38 -10.60 23.20
C GLY A 34 -15.39 -10.72 21.67
N ALA A 35 -16.38 -10.12 20.96
CA ALA A 35 -16.40 -10.11 19.50
C ALA A 35 -15.27 -9.24 18.96
N ARG A 36 -14.64 -9.66 17.85
CA ARG A 36 -13.57 -8.94 17.17
C ARG A 36 -13.99 -8.50 15.74
N PRO A 37 -14.83 -7.47 15.61
CA PRO A 37 -15.35 -7.03 14.31
C PRO A 37 -14.25 -6.55 13.36
N GLY A 38 -13.18 -5.91 13.88
CA GLY A 38 -12.05 -5.45 13.11
C GLY A 38 -11.33 -6.57 12.35
N ASP A 39 -11.13 -7.72 13.01
CA ASP A 39 -10.47 -8.87 12.40
C ASP A 39 -11.29 -9.48 11.26
N ILE A 40 -12.61 -9.57 11.45
CA ILE A 40 -13.51 -10.05 10.39
C ILE A 40 -13.48 -9.09 9.19
N LEU A 41 -13.49 -7.76 9.43
CA LEU A 41 -13.38 -6.78 8.35
C LEU A 41 -12.05 -6.87 7.60
N ALA A 42 -10.95 -7.19 8.29
CA ALA A 42 -9.66 -7.41 7.65
C ALA A 42 -9.69 -8.58 6.66
N VAL A 43 -10.31 -9.70 7.05
CA VAL A 43 -10.49 -10.87 6.16
C VAL A 43 -11.42 -10.55 4.99
N ILE A 44 -12.52 -9.84 5.23
CA ILE A 44 -13.44 -9.42 4.17
C ILE A 44 -12.74 -8.51 3.15
N ARG A 45 -11.89 -7.56 3.59
CA ARG A 45 -11.10 -6.70 2.70
C ARG A 45 -10.18 -7.51 1.79
N GLN A 46 -9.53 -8.55 2.32
CA GLN A 46 -8.70 -9.43 1.50
C GLN A 46 -9.53 -10.21 0.47
N GLU A 47 -10.75 -10.61 0.83
CA GLU A 47 -11.66 -11.28 -0.10
C GLU A 47 -12.11 -10.31 -1.22
N VAL A 48 -12.45 -9.06 -0.89
CA VAL A 48 -12.80 -8.01 -1.86
C VAL A 48 -11.67 -7.76 -2.84
N VAL A 49 -10.43 -7.58 -2.36
CA VAL A 49 -9.25 -7.43 -3.22
C VAL A 49 -9.09 -8.63 -4.16
N GLY A 50 -9.19 -9.85 -3.63
CA GLY A 50 -9.07 -11.07 -4.43
C GLY A 50 -10.18 -11.26 -5.45
N HIS A 51 -11.41 -10.81 -5.15
CA HIS A 51 -12.55 -10.89 -6.04
C HIS A 51 -12.40 -9.99 -7.28
N TYR A 52 -11.95 -8.73 -7.07
CA TYR A 52 -11.81 -7.75 -8.15
C TYR A 52 -10.45 -7.81 -8.85
N ALA A 53 -9.47 -8.52 -8.29
CA ALA A 53 -8.13 -8.65 -8.86
C ALA A 53 -8.13 -9.26 -10.27
N THR A 54 -7.21 -8.77 -11.10
CA THR A 54 -6.98 -9.29 -12.47
C THR A 54 -5.49 -9.36 -12.72
N PRO A 55 -4.93 -10.55 -13.04
CA PRO A 55 -5.60 -11.84 -13.08
C PRO A 55 -5.83 -12.45 -11.68
N ARG A 56 -6.92 -13.19 -11.50
CA ARG A 56 -7.32 -13.76 -10.20
C ARG A 56 -6.35 -14.81 -9.65
N PHE A 57 -5.60 -15.50 -10.51
CA PHE A 57 -4.66 -16.51 -10.04
C PHE A 57 -3.52 -15.91 -9.23
N LEU A 58 -3.01 -14.71 -9.60
CA LEU A 58 -1.98 -14.02 -8.82
C LEU A 58 -2.49 -13.66 -7.42
N ALA A 59 -3.73 -13.17 -7.30
CA ALA A 59 -4.31 -12.90 -5.99
C ALA A 59 -4.43 -14.16 -5.11
N ARG A 60 -4.71 -15.33 -5.71
CA ARG A 60 -4.73 -16.60 -5.00
C ARG A 60 -3.34 -17.04 -4.54
N TRP A 61 -2.32 -16.88 -5.41
CA TRP A 61 -0.94 -17.21 -5.07
C TRP A 61 -0.39 -16.32 -3.96
N VAL A 62 -0.60 -15.02 -4.05
CA VAL A 62 -0.15 -14.04 -3.03
C VAL A 62 -0.80 -14.29 -1.66
N LYS A 63 -2.03 -14.78 -1.62
CA LYS A 63 -2.73 -15.10 -0.36
C LYS A 63 -2.24 -16.39 0.32
N SER A 64 -1.49 -17.24 -0.38
CA SER A 64 -1.09 -18.55 0.10
C SER A 64 0.42 -18.65 0.34
N PRO A 65 0.88 -19.00 1.56
CA PRO A 65 2.30 -19.14 1.85
C PRO A 65 3.02 -20.18 0.98
N LYS A 66 2.28 -21.15 0.44
CA LYS A 66 2.83 -22.22 -0.43
C LYS A 66 3.50 -21.69 -1.69
N PHE A 67 3.08 -20.52 -2.17
CA PHE A 67 3.58 -19.92 -3.42
C PHE A 67 4.66 -18.86 -3.21
N ILE A 68 5.10 -18.58 -1.98
CA ILE A 68 6.06 -17.52 -1.71
C ILE A 68 7.38 -17.71 -2.46
N LEU A 69 7.90 -18.93 -2.51
CA LEU A 69 9.13 -19.22 -3.26
C LEU A 69 8.93 -19.04 -4.76
N LEU A 70 7.79 -19.45 -5.31
CA LEU A 70 7.46 -19.23 -6.72
C LEU A 70 7.34 -17.74 -7.04
N LEU A 71 6.67 -16.96 -6.18
CA LEU A 71 6.53 -15.52 -6.35
C LEU A 71 7.86 -14.77 -6.31
N LEU A 72 8.84 -15.24 -5.54
CA LEU A 72 10.20 -14.69 -5.54
C LEU A 72 11.04 -15.23 -6.70
N ALA A 73 10.84 -16.47 -7.12
CA ALA A 73 11.56 -17.06 -8.24
C ALA A 73 11.20 -16.39 -9.57
N ILE A 74 9.94 -16.00 -9.77
CA ILE A 74 9.51 -15.32 -11.01
C ILE A 74 10.34 -14.07 -11.31
N PRO A 75 10.43 -13.05 -10.43
CA PRO A 75 11.25 -11.88 -10.69
C PRO A 75 12.74 -12.20 -10.77
N ALA A 76 13.23 -13.15 -9.98
CA ALA A 76 14.63 -13.57 -10.04
C ALA A 76 15.00 -14.16 -11.40
N VAL A 77 14.15 -15.04 -11.94
CA VAL A 77 14.34 -15.63 -13.27
C VAL A 77 14.20 -14.57 -14.37
N LEU A 78 13.16 -13.72 -14.31
CA LEU A 78 12.95 -12.67 -15.31
C LEU A 78 14.10 -11.65 -15.36
N LEU A 79 14.58 -11.20 -14.21
CA LEU A 79 15.75 -10.31 -14.12
C LEU A 79 17.04 -11.02 -14.55
N GLY A 80 17.20 -12.29 -14.19
CA GLY A 80 18.33 -13.11 -14.64
C GLY A 80 18.34 -13.30 -16.16
N LEU A 81 17.21 -13.59 -16.77
CA LEU A 81 17.07 -13.69 -18.24
C LEU A 81 17.30 -12.33 -18.91
N ALA A 82 16.79 -11.25 -18.35
CA ALA A 82 17.05 -9.90 -18.87
C ALA A 82 18.55 -9.56 -18.82
N LEU A 83 19.24 -9.96 -17.74
CA LEU A 83 20.67 -9.79 -17.60
C LEU A 83 21.46 -10.59 -18.63
N LEU A 84 21.10 -11.84 -18.86
CA LEU A 84 21.73 -12.70 -19.87
C LEU A 84 21.50 -12.19 -21.29
N ALA A 85 20.31 -11.66 -21.57
CA ALA A 85 19.92 -11.15 -22.88
C ALA A 85 20.36 -9.70 -23.15
N ARG A 86 20.99 -9.01 -22.18
CA ARG A 86 21.26 -7.57 -22.23
C ARG A 86 22.06 -7.13 -23.47
N ASP A 87 23.12 -7.88 -23.81
CA ASP A 87 24.00 -7.51 -24.91
C ASP A 87 23.29 -7.73 -26.25
N PHE A 88 22.59 -8.85 -26.42
CA PHE A 88 21.77 -9.14 -27.60
C PHE A 88 20.64 -8.09 -27.78
N LEU A 89 19.93 -7.78 -26.70
CA LEU A 89 18.85 -6.79 -26.74
C LEU A 89 19.39 -5.36 -27.01
N GLY A 90 20.55 -5.03 -26.44
CA GLY A 90 21.21 -3.74 -26.66
C GLY A 90 21.61 -3.55 -28.12
N GLU A 91 22.16 -4.58 -28.76
CA GLU A 91 22.53 -4.57 -30.17
C GLU A 91 21.27 -4.47 -31.06
N ALA A 92 20.26 -5.32 -30.79
CA ALA A 92 19.03 -5.35 -31.57
C ALA A 92 18.23 -4.04 -31.52
N LEU A 93 18.29 -3.30 -30.39
CA LEU A 93 17.58 -2.03 -30.17
C LEU A 93 18.45 -0.79 -30.49
N GLY A 94 19.72 -0.98 -30.89
CA GLY A 94 20.66 0.12 -31.07
C GLY A 94 20.99 0.89 -29.79
N LEU A 95 20.78 0.26 -28.62
CA LEU A 95 20.97 0.84 -27.28
C LEU A 95 22.22 0.27 -26.57
N SER A 96 23.13 -0.35 -27.31
CA SER A 96 24.35 -0.91 -26.76
C SER A 96 25.21 0.19 -26.11
N THR A 97 25.30 0.16 -24.80
CA THR A 97 26.30 0.95 -24.08
C THR A 97 27.55 0.09 -23.94
N PRO A 98 28.73 0.54 -24.43
CA PRO A 98 29.97 -0.18 -24.17
C PRO A 98 30.13 -0.34 -22.65
N VAL A 99 30.27 -1.56 -22.19
CA VAL A 99 30.64 -1.86 -20.80
C VAL A 99 32.11 -1.44 -20.67
N GLY A 100 32.31 -0.15 -20.43
CA GLY A 100 33.65 0.34 -20.13
C GLY A 100 34.04 0.00 -18.68
N ASP A 101 35.33 -0.08 -18.39
CA ASP A 101 35.93 -0.37 -17.09
C ASP A 101 35.52 0.55 -15.91
N ARG A 102 34.53 1.38 -16.07
CA ARG A 102 34.03 2.28 -15.04
C ARG A 102 32.99 1.61 -14.13
N ILE A 103 33.40 0.54 -13.49
CA ILE A 103 32.62 -0.18 -12.45
C ILE A 103 32.63 0.64 -11.15
N LEU A 104 32.32 1.94 -11.22
CA LEU A 104 32.33 2.79 -10.02
C LEU A 104 31.04 2.70 -9.21
N PHE A 105 29.91 2.34 -9.85
CA PHE A 105 28.61 2.30 -9.16
C PHE A 105 27.80 1.06 -9.55
N PRO A 106 27.19 0.33 -8.59
CA PRO A 106 26.30 -0.80 -8.90
C PRO A 106 25.07 -0.37 -9.69
N TYR A 107 24.72 0.90 -9.57
CA TYR A 107 23.57 1.54 -10.21
C TYR A 107 23.84 2.03 -11.64
N SER A 108 25.08 2.00 -12.09
CA SER A 108 25.44 2.36 -13.47
C SER A 108 25.99 1.12 -14.17
N ALA A 109 25.51 0.84 -15.34
CA ALA A 109 26.04 -0.02 -16.40
C ALA A 109 26.87 -1.29 -16.05
N GLY A 110 27.28 -1.48 -14.79
CA GLY A 110 28.12 -2.61 -14.37
C GLY A 110 27.41 -3.97 -14.46
N ILE A 111 26.12 -4.04 -14.11
CA ILE A 111 25.32 -5.26 -14.24
C ILE A 111 24.13 -5.01 -15.17
N PHE A 112 23.31 -4.00 -14.85
CA PHE A 112 22.14 -3.65 -15.62
C PHE A 112 22.31 -2.28 -16.29
N PRO A 113 22.25 -2.18 -17.62
CA PRO A 113 22.11 -0.91 -18.30
C PRO A 113 20.81 -0.21 -17.86
N HIS A 114 20.85 1.12 -17.68
CA HIS A 114 19.67 1.88 -17.24
C HIS A 114 18.47 1.69 -18.17
N TRP A 115 18.68 1.65 -19.49
CA TRP A 115 17.61 1.43 -20.46
C TRP A 115 16.89 0.10 -20.24
N LEU A 116 17.62 -0.98 -19.91
CA LEU A 116 17.06 -2.30 -19.67
C LEU A 116 16.17 -2.30 -18.43
N LEU A 117 16.65 -1.72 -17.33
CA LEU A 117 15.86 -1.61 -16.09
C LEU A 117 14.63 -0.73 -16.31
N ASN A 118 14.77 0.39 -17.02
CA ASN A 118 13.65 1.27 -17.30
C ASN A 118 12.57 0.56 -18.12
N ILE A 119 12.93 -0.10 -19.23
CA ILE A 119 11.97 -0.87 -20.05
C ILE A 119 11.32 -1.97 -19.20
N PHE A 120 12.12 -2.70 -18.45
CA PHE A 120 11.63 -3.81 -17.63
C PHE A 120 10.62 -3.34 -16.57
N PHE A 121 11.00 -2.37 -15.74
CA PHE A 121 10.12 -1.89 -14.67
C PHE A 121 8.94 -1.09 -15.19
N PHE A 122 9.06 -0.34 -16.30
CA PHE A 122 7.93 0.32 -16.93
C PHE A 122 6.92 -0.67 -17.49
N PHE A 123 7.38 -1.73 -18.15
CA PHE A 123 6.49 -2.74 -18.70
C PHE A 123 5.69 -3.45 -17.60
N PHE A 124 6.37 -4.00 -16.60
CA PHE A 124 5.69 -4.71 -15.51
C PHE A 124 4.92 -3.76 -14.58
N GLY A 125 5.41 -2.55 -14.37
CA GLY A 125 4.70 -1.50 -13.62
C GLY A 125 3.41 -1.07 -14.31
N ALA A 126 3.43 -0.94 -15.64
CA ALA A 126 2.22 -0.65 -16.43
C ALA A 126 1.19 -1.77 -16.31
N LEU A 127 1.62 -3.05 -16.36
CA LEU A 127 0.73 -4.18 -16.15
C LEU A 127 0.10 -4.16 -14.75
N ALA A 128 0.89 -3.87 -13.73
CA ALA A 128 0.40 -3.73 -12.35
C ALA A 128 -0.59 -2.56 -12.21
N LEU A 129 -0.30 -1.43 -12.84
CA LEU A 129 -1.20 -0.27 -12.85
C LEU A 129 -2.53 -0.58 -13.56
N ILE A 130 -2.49 -1.25 -14.72
CA ILE A 130 -3.70 -1.69 -15.43
C ILE A 130 -4.51 -2.66 -14.56
N ALA A 131 -3.85 -3.58 -13.88
CA ALA A 131 -4.51 -4.51 -12.96
C ALA A 131 -5.18 -3.77 -11.79
N ALA A 132 -4.49 -2.79 -11.19
CA ALA A 132 -5.02 -1.96 -10.11
C ALA A 132 -6.24 -1.14 -10.57
N ILE A 133 -6.12 -0.43 -11.70
CA ILE A 133 -7.22 0.36 -12.28
C ILE A 133 -8.42 -0.52 -12.60
N THR A 134 -8.19 -1.67 -13.22
CA THR A 134 -9.27 -2.62 -13.54
C THR A 134 -9.99 -3.09 -12.28
N GLY A 135 -9.26 -3.42 -11.23
CA GLY A 135 -9.82 -3.83 -9.95
C GLY A 135 -10.68 -2.72 -9.32
N VAL A 136 -10.16 -1.49 -9.27
CA VAL A 136 -10.88 -0.33 -8.73
C VAL A 136 -12.13 0.01 -9.54
N VAL A 137 -12.05 0.00 -10.87
CA VAL A 137 -13.21 0.28 -11.73
C VAL A 137 -14.31 -0.75 -11.52
N ARG A 138 -13.96 -2.04 -11.40
CA ARG A 138 -14.95 -3.09 -11.07
C ARG A 138 -15.56 -2.89 -9.70
N PHE A 139 -14.74 -2.56 -8.70
CA PHE A 139 -15.22 -2.28 -7.36
C PHE A 139 -16.14 -1.03 -7.32
N TRP A 140 -15.76 0.04 -8.02
CA TRP A 140 -16.58 1.26 -8.14
C TRP A 140 -17.96 0.96 -8.76
N ARG A 141 -17.99 0.18 -9.85
CA ARG A 141 -19.24 -0.23 -10.49
C ARG A 141 -20.12 -1.06 -9.56
N ALA A 142 -19.53 -1.94 -8.77
CA ALA A 142 -20.24 -2.75 -7.80
C ALA A 142 -20.81 -1.90 -6.64
N MET A 143 -20.05 -0.91 -6.14
CA MET A 143 -20.58 0.04 -5.14
C MET A 143 -21.75 0.85 -5.69
N LYS A 144 -21.67 1.31 -6.94
CA LYS A 144 -22.73 2.05 -7.60
C LYS A 144 -24.00 1.19 -7.75
N ALA A 145 -23.87 -0.03 -8.26
CA ALA A 145 -24.98 -0.97 -8.39
C ALA A 145 -25.63 -1.29 -7.03
N SER A 146 -24.83 -1.51 -5.99
CA SER A 146 -25.36 -1.74 -4.62
C SER A 146 -26.05 -0.53 -4.04
N ASN A 147 -25.66 0.69 -4.41
CA ASN A 147 -26.31 1.92 -3.99
C ASN A 147 -27.66 2.11 -4.70
N GLU A 148 -27.70 1.84 -6.01
CA GLU A 148 -28.91 1.88 -6.83
C GLU A 148 -29.96 0.84 -6.37
N GLU A 149 -29.53 -0.41 -6.10
CA GLU A 149 -30.41 -1.45 -5.54
C GLU A 149 -31.09 -1.04 -4.24
N LYS A 150 -30.41 -0.22 -3.44
CA LYS A 150 -30.96 0.31 -2.16
C LYS A 150 -31.80 1.57 -2.33
N GLY A 151 -31.93 2.10 -3.54
CA GLY A 151 -32.63 3.35 -3.81
C GLY A 151 -32.01 4.58 -3.13
N LEU A 152 -30.71 4.55 -2.84
CA LEU A 152 -30.02 5.63 -2.14
C LEU A 152 -29.66 6.75 -3.15
N PRO A 153 -29.96 8.03 -2.84
CA PRO A 153 -29.61 9.14 -3.71
C PRO A 153 -28.10 9.34 -3.81
N LEU A 154 -27.66 9.99 -4.90
CA LEU A 154 -26.30 10.49 -5.04
C LEU A 154 -26.23 11.95 -4.57
N SER A 155 -25.08 12.38 -4.03
CA SER A 155 -24.90 13.70 -3.43
C SER A 155 -24.90 14.86 -4.44
N GLY A 156 -24.86 14.58 -5.74
CA GLY A 156 -24.69 15.62 -6.79
C GLY A 156 -23.31 16.25 -6.86
N LYS A 157 -22.37 15.88 -5.98
CA LYS A 157 -20.99 16.36 -6.01
C LYS A 157 -20.25 15.83 -7.24
N SER A 158 -19.31 16.61 -7.80
CA SER A 158 -18.47 16.16 -8.90
C SER A 158 -17.53 15.05 -8.42
N LEU A 159 -17.21 14.08 -9.30
CA LEU A 159 -16.29 12.99 -8.99
C LEU A 159 -14.90 13.53 -8.59
N GLY A 160 -14.42 14.60 -9.25
CA GLY A 160 -13.13 15.22 -8.93
C GLY A 160 -13.09 15.78 -7.50
N SER A 161 -14.17 16.45 -7.04
CA SER A 161 -14.23 16.95 -5.66
C SER A 161 -14.28 15.81 -4.63
N CYS A 162 -14.97 14.71 -4.94
CA CYS A 162 -15.03 13.54 -4.06
C CYS A 162 -13.65 12.83 -3.96
N ILE A 163 -12.92 12.70 -5.08
CA ILE A 163 -11.57 12.15 -5.08
C ILE A 163 -10.62 13.05 -4.28
N TRP A 164 -10.70 14.38 -4.48
CA TRP A 164 -9.87 15.32 -3.72
C TRP A 164 -10.12 15.24 -2.22
N ALA A 165 -11.39 15.19 -1.80
CA ALA A 165 -11.77 15.03 -0.39
C ALA A 165 -11.22 13.70 0.19
N ALA A 166 -11.31 12.60 -0.56
CA ALA A 166 -10.75 11.32 -0.15
C ALA A 166 -9.23 11.36 -0.02
N LEU A 167 -8.53 11.95 -0.99
CA LEU A 167 -7.08 12.12 -0.94
C LEU A 167 -6.67 12.98 0.26
N LYS A 168 -7.36 14.10 0.50
CA LYS A 168 -7.10 14.94 1.67
C LYS A 168 -7.16 14.11 2.96
N LYS A 169 -8.22 13.32 3.18
CA LYS A 169 -8.37 12.45 4.36
C LYS A 169 -7.24 11.42 4.46
N VAL A 170 -6.80 10.84 3.33
CA VAL A 170 -5.68 9.87 3.31
C VAL A 170 -4.36 10.54 3.71
N PHE A 171 -4.08 11.76 3.23
CA PHE A 171 -2.83 12.45 3.52
C PHE A 171 -2.81 13.07 4.92
N THR A 172 -3.92 13.62 5.41
CA THR A 172 -3.98 14.25 6.74
C THR A 172 -4.04 13.24 7.88
N HIS A 173 -4.46 11.99 7.62
CA HIS A 173 -4.69 10.96 8.65
C HIS A 173 -5.62 11.42 9.79
N GLU A 174 -6.45 12.47 9.56
CA GLU A 174 -7.33 13.08 10.57
C GLU A 174 -8.18 12.03 11.31
N ASP A 175 -8.81 11.16 10.55
CA ASP A 175 -9.69 10.14 11.10
C ASP A 175 -8.93 9.05 11.90
N PHE A 176 -7.64 8.85 11.60
CA PHE A 176 -6.82 7.87 12.31
C PHE A 176 -6.43 8.37 13.70
N ALA A 177 -6.25 9.70 13.84
CA ALA A 177 -5.96 10.34 15.11
C ALA A 177 -7.15 10.34 16.07
N ALA A 178 -8.37 10.12 15.57
CA ALA A 178 -9.60 10.04 16.38
C ALA A 178 -9.80 8.68 17.08
N CYS A 179 -8.97 7.67 16.80
CA CYS A 179 -9.03 6.37 17.48
C CYS A 179 -8.42 6.46 18.87
N THR A 180 -9.15 6.04 19.89
CA THR A 180 -8.76 6.20 21.31
C THR A 180 -7.94 5.03 21.84
N THR A 181 -8.32 3.81 21.49
CA THR A 181 -7.72 2.57 22.07
C THR A 181 -6.33 2.27 21.53
N GLU A 182 -6.05 2.58 20.25
CA GLU A 182 -4.78 2.24 19.61
C GLU A 182 -4.08 3.45 18.98
N SER A 183 -3.94 4.54 19.75
CA SER A 183 -3.16 5.71 19.34
C SER A 183 -1.69 5.38 19.04
N SER A 184 -1.15 4.31 19.62
CA SER A 184 0.21 3.81 19.38
C SER A 184 0.46 3.43 17.90
N ARG A 185 -0.56 3.08 17.12
CA ARG A 185 -0.44 2.71 15.71
C ARG A 185 -0.31 3.91 14.75
N PHE A 186 -0.63 5.12 15.21
CA PHE A 186 -0.55 6.31 14.37
C PHE A 186 0.88 6.57 13.89
N LEU A 187 1.83 6.68 14.82
CA LEU A 187 3.22 7.02 14.50
C LEU A 187 3.91 6.00 13.58
N PRO A 188 3.85 4.68 13.84
CA PRO A 188 4.42 3.69 12.94
C PRO A 188 3.83 3.75 11.53
N HIS A 189 2.51 3.89 11.41
CA HIS A 189 1.84 4.01 10.11
C HIS A 189 2.24 5.28 9.38
N PHE A 190 2.33 6.40 10.07
CA PHE A 190 2.79 7.68 9.55
C PHE A 190 4.23 7.58 8.99
N CYS A 191 5.15 6.96 9.75
CA CYS A 191 6.51 6.73 9.32
C CYS A 191 6.60 5.89 8.04
N VAL A 192 5.83 4.80 7.95
CA VAL A 192 5.80 3.94 6.76
C VAL A 192 5.19 4.67 5.57
N PHE A 193 4.08 5.39 5.77
CA PHE A 193 3.39 6.10 4.69
C PHE A 193 4.23 7.22 4.08
N PHE A 194 4.74 8.13 4.91
CA PHE A 194 5.54 9.27 4.43
C PHE A 194 6.93 8.86 3.99
N GLY A 195 7.52 7.83 4.62
CA GLY A 195 8.76 7.23 4.16
C GLY A 195 8.62 6.63 2.75
N PHE A 196 7.53 5.90 2.51
CA PHE A 196 7.23 5.35 1.18
C PHE A 196 6.98 6.45 0.14
N LEU A 197 6.25 7.49 0.51
CA LEU A 197 6.02 8.66 -0.35
C LEU A 197 7.35 9.36 -0.71
N ALA A 198 8.26 9.52 0.26
CA ALA A 198 9.59 10.07 0.01
C ALA A 198 10.38 9.25 -1.02
N LEU A 199 10.37 7.92 -0.90
CA LEU A 199 10.99 7.05 -1.90
C LEU A 199 10.32 7.16 -3.28
N CYS A 200 8.99 7.28 -3.33
CA CYS A 200 8.27 7.52 -4.59
C CYS A 200 8.69 8.85 -5.25
N VAL A 201 8.84 9.93 -4.47
CA VAL A 201 9.29 11.23 -4.98
C VAL A 201 10.69 11.13 -5.58
N VAL A 202 11.63 10.46 -4.89
CA VAL A 202 12.99 10.26 -5.40
C VAL A 202 12.99 9.41 -6.66
N THR A 203 12.24 8.33 -6.69
CA THR A 203 12.11 7.45 -7.87
C THR A 203 11.52 8.22 -9.05
N PHE A 204 10.45 8.98 -8.82
CA PHE A 204 9.83 9.82 -9.85
C PHE A 204 10.83 10.85 -10.41
N TRP A 205 11.63 11.48 -9.55
CA TRP A 205 12.66 12.41 -9.98
C TRP A 205 13.70 11.73 -10.89
N ILE A 206 14.21 10.56 -10.47
CA ILE A 206 15.20 9.81 -11.25
C ILE A 206 14.65 9.47 -12.64
N ILE A 207 13.42 8.97 -12.70
CA ILE A 207 12.74 8.64 -13.95
C ILE A 207 12.58 9.89 -14.82
N THR A 208 12.07 10.98 -14.26
CA THR A 208 11.83 12.24 -14.98
C THR A 208 13.13 12.84 -15.51
N ASN A 209 14.20 12.80 -14.72
CA ASN A 209 15.52 13.28 -15.12
C ASN A 209 16.09 12.49 -16.32
N HIS A 210 15.83 11.18 -16.37
CA HIS A 210 16.25 10.35 -17.49
C HIS A 210 15.44 10.56 -18.78
N LEU A 211 14.15 10.85 -18.63
CA LEU A 211 13.23 10.95 -19.77
C LEU A 211 13.03 12.38 -20.30
N ASN A 212 13.26 13.39 -19.46
CA ASN A 212 13.00 14.78 -19.82
C ASN A 212 14.31 15.52 -20.15
N PRO A 213 14.54 15.87 -21.46
CA PRO A 213 15.76 16.56 -21.87
C PRO A 213 15.92 17.97 -21.26
N LEU A 214 14.84 18.61 -20.80
CA LEU A 214 14.87 19.96 -20.22
C LEU A 214 15.55 20.00 -18.84
N ILE A 215 15.51 18.89 -18.07
CA ILE A 215 16.09 18.78 -16.74
C ILE A 215 17.25 17.80 -16.71
N GLN A 216 17.60 17.21 -17.83
CA GLN A 216 18.72 16.29 -17.97
C GLN A 216 20.02 17.00 -17.58
N GLY A 217 20.75 16.42 -16.61
CA GLY A 217 21.95 17.04 -16.05
C GLY A 217 21.75 17.74 -14.70
N SER A 218 20.50 17.99 -14.27
CA SER A 218 20.20 18.51 -12.94
C SER A 218 20.06 17.35 -11.95
N PHE A 219 20.89 17.31 -10.89
CA PHE A 219 20.87 16.22 -9.91
C PHE A 219 20.92 14.83 -10.56
N VAL A 220 21.99 14.60 -11.34
CA VAL A 220 22.17 13.35 -12.10
C VAL A 220 22.45 12.19 -11.14
N TYR A 221 21.73 11.11 -11.35
CA TYR A 221 21.98 9.83 -10.67
C TYR A 221 23.23 9.13 -11.23
N PRO A 222 24.09 8.52 -10.39
CA PRO A 222 23.95 8.32 -8.96
C PRO A 222 24.30 9.55 -8.11
N PHE A 223 23.45 9.79 -7.07
CA PHE A 223 23.61 10.95 -6.20
C PHE A 223 24.77 10.78 -5.21
N GLY A 224 25.51 11.87 -4.99
CA GLY A 224 26.44 11.94 -3.85
C GLY A 224 25.66 11.91 -2.51
N PHE A 225 26.33 11.51 -1.43
CA PHE A 225 25.70 11.34 -0.11
C PHE A 225 24.94 12.58 0.37
N TRP A 226 25.49 13.77 0.17
CA TRP A 226 24.89 15.06 0.61
C TRP A 226 23.86 15.63 -0.36
N ASN A 227 23.55 14.91 -1.44
CA ASN A 227 22.48 15.34 -2.33
C ASN A 227 21.13 15.30 -1.60
N PRO A 228 20.28 16.35 -1.68
CA PRO A 228 19.00 16.38 -0.98
C PRO A 228 18.07 15.22 -1.31
N LEU A 229 18.09 14.73 -2.56
CA LEU A 229 17.30 13.56 -2.96
C LEU A 229 17.85 12.27 -2.33
N LYS A 230 19.17 12.17 -2.17
CA LYS A 230 19.79 11.04 -1.48
C LYS A 230 19.47 11.05 0.02
N LEU A 231 19.55 12.22 0.64
CA LEU A 231 19.13 12.38 2.05
C LEU A 231 17.65 12.06 2.23
N LEU A 232 16.79 12.52 1.32
CA LEU A 232 15.36 12.20 1.34
C LEU A 232 15.11 10.69 1.21
N ALA A 233 15.85 9.99 0.32
CA ALA A 233 15.75 8.54 0.17
C ALA A 233 16.18 7.81 1.45
N ASN A 234 17.30 8.22 2.06
CA ASN A 234 17.82 7.59 3.27
C ASN A 234 16.93 7.85 4.48
N LEU A 235 16.44 9.08 4.67
CA LEU A 235 15.49 9.41 5.74
C LEU A 235 14.16 8.68 5.55
N GLY A 236 13.64 8.64 4.32
CA GLY A 236 12.43 7.90 3.99
C GLY A 236 12.57 6.39 4.24
N GLY A 237 13.69 5.81 3.82
CA GLY A 237 14.02 4.41 4.11
C GLY A 237 14.12 4.13 5.61
N ALA A 238 14.85 4.96 6.35
CA ALA A 238 14.95 4.83 7.80
C ALA A 238 13.58 4.92 8.49
N ALA A 239 12.73 5.86 8.06
CA ALA A 239 11.36 5.99 8.58
C ALA A 239 10.53 4.71 8.34
N ILE A 240 10.62 4.10 7.14
CA ILE A 240 9.95 2.82 6.86
C ILE A 240 10.47 1.72 7.77
N LEU A 241 11.79 1.57 7.95
CA LEU A 241 12.37 0.54 8.82
C LEU A 241 11.89 0.70 10.25
N ILE A 242 11.99 1.91 10.80
CA ILE A 242 11.55 2.23 12.16
C ILE A 242 10.05 1.93 12.31
N GLY A 243 9.21 2.42 11.39
CA GLY A 243 7.77 2.19 11.43
C GLY A 243 7.40 0.71 11.33
N CYS A 244 8.06 -0.06 10.46
CA CYS A 244 7.84 -1.51 10.35
C CYS A 244 8.27 -2.25 11.62
N ILE A 245 9.42 -1.91 12.21
CA ILE A 245 9.91 -2.52 13.45
C ILE A 245 8.93 -2.23 14.59
N MET A 246 8.47 -0.97 14.73
CA MET A 246 7.47 -0.60 15.73
C MET A 246 6.16 -1.38 15.54
N MET A 247 5.67 -1.53 14.29
CA MET A 247 4.47 -2.32 13.99
C MET A 247 4.65 -3.80 14.33
N ILE A 248 5.83 -4.37 14.09
CA ILE A 248 6.12 -5.76 14.43
C ILE A 248 6.16 -5.92 15.95
N PHE A 249 6.84 -5.02 16.64
CA PHE A 249 6.94 -5.04 18.10
C PHE A 249 5.54 -4.94 18.74
N ASP A 250 4.71 -3.98 18.32
CA ASP A 250 3.33 -3.86 18.79
C ASP A 250 2.52 -5.15 18.58
N ARG A 251 2.65 -5.80 17.42
CA ARG A 251 1.95 -7.07 17.11
C ARG A 251 2.41 -8.27 17.96
N LEU A 252 3.67 -8.25 18.42
CA LEU A 252 4.24 -9.35 19.21
C LEU A 252 4.02 -9.16 20.72
N THR A 253 3.88 -7.91 21.18
CA THR A 253 3.80 -7.58 22.62
C THR A 253 2.42 -7.15 23.09
N ASN A 254 1.58 -6.63 22.20
CA ASN A 254 0.27 -6.13 22.55
C ASN A 254 -0.79 -7.24 22.36
N GLU A 255 -1.32 -7.76 23.46
CA GLU A 255 -2.36 -8.80 23.46
C GLU A 255 -3.70 -8.30 22.86
N GLU A 256 -3.95 -6.98 22.91
CA GLU A 256 -5.13 -6.35 22.32
C GLU A 256 -4.96 -6.09 20.82
N ALA A 257 -3.74 -6.24 20.29
CA ALA A 257 -3.50 -6.17 18.86
C ALA A 257 -4.38 -7.22 18.14
N GLY A 258 -5.12 -6.78 17.14
CA GLY A 258 -5.99 -7.65 16.35
C GLY A 258 -5.22 -8.80 15.69
N TYR A 259 -5.94 -9.82 15.24
CA TYR A 259 -5.34 -10.98 14.59
C TYR A 259 -4.53 -10.59 13.35
N SER A 260 -3.26 -10.98 13.35
CA SER A 260 -2.34 -10.71 12.24
C SER A 260 -2.43 -11.84 11.20
N THR A 261 -2.87 -11.49 10.01
CA THR A 261 -2.96 -12.43 8.89
C THR A 261 -1.61 -12.65 8.20
N TYR A 262 -1.49 -13.72 7.42
CA TYR A 262 -0.34 -13.93 6.54
C TYR A 262 -0.05 -12.72 5.64
N SER A 263 -1.09 -12.08 5.10
CA SER A 263 -0.94 -10.88 4.25
C SER A 263 -0.35 -9.68 5.00
N ASP A 264 -0.54 -9.57 6.30
CA ASP A 264 0.08 -8.54 7.14
C ASP A 264 1.58 -8.74 7.24
N TRP A 265 1.99 -9.98 7.53
CA TRP A 265 3.39 -10.34 7.65
C TRP A 265 4.14 -10.23 6.33
N ILE A 266 3.51 -10.62 5.21
CA ILE A 266 4.11 -10.46 3.87
C ILE A 266 4.32 -8.99 3.53
N LEU A 267 3.37 -8.10 3.84
CA LEU A 267 3.53 -6.68 3.58
C LEU A 267 4.70 -6.10 4.39
N LEU A 268 4.71 -6.31 5.71
CA LEU A 268 5.76 -5.81 6.58
C LEU A 268 7.13 -6.40 6.23
N GLY A 269 7.19 -7.72 6.01
CA GLY A 269 8.41 -8.41 5.62
C GLY A 269 8.97 -7.92 4.28
N THR A 270 8.09 -7.74 3.27
CA THR A 270 8.52 -7.21 1.96
C THR A 270 9.09 -5.80 2.08
N LEU A 271 8.42 -4.90 2.83
CA LEU A 271 8.93 -3.54 3.06
C LEU A 271 10.27 -3.54 3.78
N LEU A 272 10.42 -4.34 4.85
CA LEU A 272 11.70 -4.47 5.56
C LEU A 272 12.81 -4.97 4.66
N VAL A 273 12.56 -6.00 3.86
CA VAL A 273 13.58 -6.57 2.98
C VAL A 273 13.92 -5.62 1.85
N VAL A 274 12.94 -4.96 1.23
CA VAL A 274 13.22 -3.96 0.18
C VAL A 274 14.11 -2.85 0.72
N VAL A 275 13.72 -2.23 1.82
CA VAL A 275 14.50 -1.10 2.37
C VAL A 275 15.83 -1.57 2.95
N GLY A 276 15.84 -2.70 3.68
CA GLY A 276 17.05 -3.28 4.25
C GLY A 276 18.08 -3.65 3.18
N THR A 277 17.67 -4.31 2.10
CA THR A 277 18.57 -4.64 0.98
C THR A 277 19.03 -3.39 0.23
N GLY A 278 18.20 -2.33 0.17
CA GLY A 278 18.60 -1.02 -0.35
C GLY A 278 19.74 -0.42 0.45
N PHE A 279 19.63 -0.36 1.78
CA PHE A 279 20.70 0.12 2.67
C PHE A 279 21.93 -0.78 2.63
N ILE A 280 21.78 -2.10 2.60
CA ILE A 280 22.89 -3.04 2.46
C ILE A 280 23.66 -2.77 1.15
N THR A 281 22.94 -2.59 0.04
CA THR A 281 23.55 -2.26 -1.25
C THR A 281 24.31 -0.95 -1.19
N GLU A 282 23.76 0.07 -0.55
CA GLU A 282 24.42 1.36 -0.35
C GLU A 282 25.67 1.24 0.51
N LEU A 283 25.59 0.53 1.64
CA LEU A 283 26.74 0.30 2.53
C LEU A 283 27.86 -0.44 1.82
N LEU A 284 27.54 -1.53 1.11
CA LEU A 284 28.51 -2.29 0.32
C LEU A 284 29.11 -1.47 -0.82
N HIS A 285 28.35 -0.52 -1.37
CA HIS A 285 28.85 0.41 -2.36
C HIS A 285 29.91 1.34 -1.77
N TYR A 286 29.66 1.98 -0.61
CA TYR A 286 30.65 2.84 0.06
C TYR A 286 31.85 2.05 0.57
N ALA A 287 31.65 0.82 1.02
CA ALA A 287 32.73 -0.09 1.42
C ALA A 287 33.54 -0.64 0.21
N ARG A 288 33.12 -0.36 -1.04
CA ARG A 288 33.77 -0.81 -2.29
C ARG A 288 33.89 -2.33 -2.42
N LEU A 289 32.99 -3.11 -1.78
CA LEU A 289 32.99 -4.57 -1.83
C LEU A 289 32.30 -5.05 -3.12
N VAL A 290 33.08 -5.11 -4.21
CA VAL A 290 32.58 -5.25 -5.59
C VAL A 290 31.67 -6.44 -5.82
N PRO A 291 31.99 -7.73 -5.56
CA PRO A 291 31.07 -8.81 -5.90
C PRO A 291 29.80 -8.77 -5.04
N HIS A 292 29.93 -8.45 -3.75
CA HIS A 292 28.82 -8.48 -2.79
C HIS A 292 27.76 -7.41 -3.06
N ARG A 293 28.17 -6.20 -3.44
CA ARG A 293 27.23 -5.12 -3.78
C ARG A 293 26.35 -5.46 -4.98
N HIS A 294 26.87 -6.19 -5.96
CA HIS A 294 26.11 -6.60 -7.15
C HIS A 294 25.06 -7.64 -6.81
N VAL A 295 25.41 -8.61 -5.96
CA VAL A 295 24.47 -9.61 -5.46
C VAL A 295 23.38 -8.95 -4.62
N ALA A 296 23.74 -8.06 -3.69
CA ALA A 296 22.80 -7.33 -2.87
C ALA A 296 21.83 -6.48 -3.73
N TYR A 297 22.36 -5.82 -4.76
CA TYR A 297 21.55 -5.04 -5.70
C TYR A 297 20.57 -5.92 -6.49
N PHE A 298 21.01 -7.07 -6.99
CA PHE A 298 20.14 -8.02 -7.68
C PHE A 298 18.99 -8.49 -6.77
N ILE A 299 19.31 -8.87 -5.54
CA ILE A 299 18.31 -9.25 -4.53
C ILE A 299 17.34 -8.10 -4.26
N HIS A 300 17.87 -6.89 -4.11
CA HIS A 300 17.03 -5.68 -3.93
C HIS A 300 16.04 -5.50 -5.09
N LEU A 301 16.49 -5.64 -6.33
CA LEU A 301 15.62 -5.54 -7.51
C LEU A 301 14.53 -6.61 -7.56
N VAL A 302 14.82 -7.85 -7.12
CA VAL A 302 13.82 -8.92 -7.00
C VAL A 302 12.70 -8.52 -6.05
N PHE A 303 13.05 -7.95 -4.89
CA PHE A 303 12.05 -7.51 -3.91
C PHE A 303 11.34 -6.22 -4.33
N VAL A 304 12.02 -5.29 -5.00
CA VAL A 304 11.39 -4.09 -5.60
C VAL A 304 10.35 -4.50 -6.65
N PHE A 305 10.70 -5.45 -7.52
CA PHE A 305 9.75 -6.01 -8.48
C PHE A 305 8.55 -6.62 -7.78
N SER A 306 8.78 -7.44 -6.76
CA SER A 306 7.72 -8.09 -5.99
C SER A 306 6.79 -7.06 -5.34
N LEU A 307 7.36 -5.98 -4.78
CA LEU A 307 6.59 -4.89 -4.17
C LEU A 307 5.70 -4.19 -5.21
N ILE A 308 6.23 -3.84 -6.38
CA ILE A 308 5.52 -3.06 -7.41
C ILE A 308 4.49 -3.94 -8.13
N VAL A 309 4.91 -5.12 -8.61
CA VAL A 309 4.08 -5.94 -9.50
C VAL A 309 2.99 -6.69 -8.73
N TYR A 310 3.26 -7.10 -7.50
CA TYR A 310 2.25 -7.76 -6.67
C TYR A 310 1.42 -6.78 -5.81
N LEU A 311 1.69 -5.48 -5.86
CA LEU A 311 0.94 -4.45 -5.14
C LEU A 311 -0.59 -4.61 -5.27
N PRO A 312 -1.17 -4.79 -6.48
CA PRO A 312 -2.63 -4.90 -6.62
C PRO A 312 -3.25 -6.14 -5.96
N TYR A 313 -2.44 -7.12 -5.59
CA TYR A 313 -2.86 -8.43 -5.07
C TYR A 313 -2.54 -8.60 -3.59
N THR A 314 -1.67 -7.76 -3.04
CA THR A 314 -1.25 -7.78 -1.63
C THR A 314 -2.14 -6.89 -0.76
N LYS A 315 -1.89 -6.90 0.54
CA LYS A 315 -2.51 -5.94 1.46
C LYS A 315 -2.21 -4.48 1.09
N PHE A 316 -1.17 -4.19 0.31
CA PHE A 316 -0.86 -2.83 -0.17
C PHE A 316 -2.01 -2.25 -1.01
N ALA A 317 -2.80 -3.08 -1.67
CA ALA A 317 -3.99 -2.66 -2.41
C ALA A 317 -5.02 -1.91 -1.54
N HIS A 318 -4.94 -2.04 -0.19
CA HIS A 318 -5.83 -1.31 0.72
C HIS A 318 -5.82 0.20 0.49
N VAL A 319 -4.67 0.78 0.15
CA VAL A 319 -4.56 2.21 -0.13
C VAL A 319 -5.48 2.61 -1.27
N ILE A 320 -5.50 1.81 -2.35
CA ILE A 320 -6.27 2.10 -3.56
C ILE A 320 -7.77 1.87 -3.32
N TYR A 321 -8.13 0.71 -2.76
CA TYR A 321 -9.55 0.36 -2.51
C TYR A 321 -10.18 1.26 -1.45
N ARG A 322 -9.44 1.61 -0.39
CA ARG A 322 -9.92 2.54 0.64
C ARG A 322 -10.13 3.94 0.08
N THR A 323 -9.19 4.47 -0.69
CA THR A 323 -9.35 5.78 -1.35
C THR A 323 -10.57 5.79 -2.26
N ALA A 324 -10.80 4.73 -3.04
CA ALA A 324 -11.98 4.58 -3.87
C ALA A 324 -13.27 4.55 -3.04
N ALA A 325 -13.28 3.83 -1.91
CA ALA A 325 -14.44 3.76 -1.02
C ALA A 325 -14.74 5.09 -0.32
N LEU A 326 -13.71 5.82 0.12
CA LEU A 326 -13.84 7.17 0.69
C LEU A 326 -14.41 8.15 -0.35
N ALA A 327 -13.88 8.13 -1.59
CA ALA A 327 -14.42 8.95 -2.67
C ALA A 327 -15.88 8.59 -3.01
N PHE A 328 -16.22 7.29 -2.99
CA PHE A 328 -17.58 6.84 -3.22
C PHE A 328 -18.52 7.24 -2.08
N ALA A 329 -18.06 7.23 -0.84
CA ALA A 329 -18.87 7.67 0.29
C ALA A 329 -19.24 9.16 0.19
N GLU A 330 -18.28 10.02 -0.22
CA GLU A 330 -18.55 11.42 -0.52
C GLU A 330 -19.51 11.56 -1.73
N PHE A 331 -19.31 10.76 -2.76
CA PHE A 331 -20.15 10.76 -3.97
C PHE A 331 -21.60 10.32 -3.70
N SER A 332 -21.80 9.38 -2.77
CA SER A 332 -23.13 8.91 -2.36
C SER A 332 -23.75 9.71 -1.20
N GLY A 333 -23.12 10.80 -0.76
CA GLY A 333 -23.64 11.64 0.31
C GLY A 333 -23.67 10.98 1.69
N ARG A 334 -22.89 9.92 1.89
CA ARG A 334 -22.75 9.27 3.20
C ARG A 334 -21.97 10.19 4.14
N ASN A 335 -22.58 10.59 5.25
CA ASN A 335 -21.92 11.37 6.27
C ASN A 335 -20.94 10.49 7.05
N ILE A 336 -19.65 10.64 6.79
CA ILE A 336 -18.58 9.87 7.46
C ILE A 336 -18.15 10.56 8.76
N SER A 337 -18.38 11.86 8.88
CA SER A 337 -18.02 12.67 10.02
C SER A 337 -19.23 13.01 10.88
N VAL A 338 -19.66 12.08 11.72
CA VAL A 338 -20.38 12.46 12.95
C VAL A 338 -19.30 12.62 14.01
N PRO A 339 -19.03 13.83 14.54
CA PRO A 339 -18.13 14.00 15.66
C PRO A 339 -18.59 13.07 16.80
N VAL A 340 -17.64 12.42 17.47
CA VAL A 340 -17.94 11.50 18.59
C VAL A 340 -18.70 12.24 19.70
N GLU A 341 -18.45 13.53 19.87
CA GLU A 341 -19.15 14.40 20.83
C GLU A 341 -20.68 14.46 20.59
N THR A 342 -21.13 14.63 19.36
CA THR A 342 -22.58 14.65 19.06
C THR A 342 -23.26 13.32 19.27
N ARG A 343 -22.53 12.20 19.20
CA ARG A 343 -23.07 10.87 19.46
C ARG A 343 -23.26 10.56 20.94
N ILE A 344 -22.38 11.10 21.79
CA ILE A 344 -22.49 10.96 23.25
C ILE A 344 -23.68 11.80 23.75
N ASP A 345 -23.85 13.00 23.18
CA ASP A 345 -24.95 13.89 23.56
C ASP A 345 -26.33 13.37 23.11
N THR A 346 -26.42 12.76 21.92
CA THR A 346 -27.68 12.13 21.47
C THR A 346 -28.02 10.90 22.31
N VAL A 347 -27.05 10.03 22.63
CA VAL A 347 -27.29 8.84 23.48
C VAL A 347 -27.64 9.25 24.90
N LYS A 348 -27.05 10.30 25.47
CA LYS A 348 -27.45 10.83 26.77
C LYS A 348 -28.86 11.42 26.76
N HIS A 349 -29.17 12.17 25.73
CA HIS A 349 -30.52 12.81 25.61
C HIS A 349 -31.61 11.77 25.41
N ASP A 350 -31.37 10.71 24.63
CA ASP A 350 -32.33 9.61 24.44
C ASP A 350 -32.50 8.78 25.73
N SER A 351 -31.41 8.54 26.48
CA SER A 351 -31.48 7.83 27.76
C SER A 351 -32.13 8.67 28.88
N GLU A 352 -31.94 9.98 28.88
CA GLU A 352 -32.62 10.89 29.81
C GLU A 352 -34.13 10.98 29.51
N LYS A 353 -34.52 11.01 28.24
CA LYS A 353 -35.93 10.94 27.85
C LYS A 353 -36.61 9.61 28.20
N GLU A 354 -35.94 8.48 27.97
CA GLU A 354 -36.48 7.18 28.38
C GLU A 354 -36.66 7.07 29.90
N ILE A 355 -35.81 7.71 30.69
CA ILE A 355 -35.91 7.76 32.14
C ILE A 355 -37.05 8.72 32.58
N GLU A 356 -37.19 9.87 31.93
CA GLU A 356 -38.33 10.79 32.20
C GLU A 356 -39.66 10.18 31.85
N ASP A 357 -39.81 9.53 30.70
CA ASP A 357 -41.01 8.83 30.29
C ASP A 357 -41.36 7.63 31.21
N ALA A 358 -40.35 6.95 31.76
CA ALA A 358 -40.53 5.86 32.69
C ALA A 358 -40.92 6.32 34.12
N THR A 359 -40.54 7.54 34.50
CA THR A 359 -40.82 8.11 35.84
C THR A 359 -42.02 9.02 35.87
N GLY A 360 -42.50 9.50 34.72
CA GLY A 360 -43.67 10.40 34.60
C GLY A 360 -45.03 9.70 34.56
N THR A 361 -45.12 8.37 34.70
CA THR A 361 -46.35 7.58 34.72
C THR A 361 -46.65 6.96 36.10
N ALA A 362 -46.31 7.62 37.21
CA ALA A 362 -46.67 7.21 38.57
C ALA A 362 -47.62 8.25 39.21
#